data_0b5fccff76b177199b5f4596b0a938ff
#
_entry.id   0b5fccff76b177199b5f4596b0a938ff
#
_cell.length_a   1.000
_cell.length_b   1.000
_cell.length_c   1.000
_cell.angle_alpha   90.00
_cell.angle_beta   90.00
_cell.angle_gamma   90.00
#
_symmetry.space_group_name_H-M   'P 1'
#
loop_
_entity.id
_entity.type
_entity.pdbx_description
1 polymer ?
#
loop_
_entity_poly.entity_id
_entity_poly.type
_entity_poly.pdbx_seq_one_letter_code
_entity_poly.pdbx_strand_id
1 'polypeptide(L)'
;MEPYPEPPQLPPVVASAGPPAAMRSPVRVLRGIYADIGAQDLPRWEADKRLSLARCAAACLQVESARCLSHESAALVHGLWLREREPDVSVVVPSSPHHPHQKLPLPAGARRPASLRRRHLTLPRKDITTVSGLPVSTLGRTAVDCAFDLPAHDSVCVVESALRAIARPSRYQYSQSSRRVEAARHQLQAAVTAQGRRAGARRARAVVAMASAFTESPGESLLHWLVRALGLPTPRIQMAITDVHHSRLYFPDEAWPEYRVLAEFDGRIKYKTPEDLWQEKQRQDALTRMGWRIERFIWADFTHLDVLRARILSLFPATVAHSARPVADLWR
;
A
#
# COMPACT_ATOMS: atom_id res chain seq x y z
N MET A 1 3.83 11.95 15.03
CA MET A 1 2.88 10.86 14.71
C MET A 1 2.41 11.11 13.29
N GLU A 2 2.83 10.30 12.33
CA GLU A 2 2.31 10.48 10.98
C GLU A 2 0.79 10.24 10.99
N PRO A 3 0.01 11.10 10.33
CA PRO A 3 -1.44 10.96 10.31
C PRO A 3 -1.81 9.62 9.66
N TYR A 4 -2.86 8.99 10.17
CA TYR A 4 -3.48 7.87 9.48
C TYR A 4 -3.88 8.31 8.07
N PRO A 5 -3.94 7.38 7.10
CA PRO A 5 -4.34 7.74 5.76
C PRO A 5 -5.70 8.44 5.82
N GLU A 6 -5.69 9.73 5.51
CA GLU A 6 -6.91 10.51 5.37
C GLU A 6 -7.43 10.37 3.94
N PRO A 7 -8.76 10.34 3.77
CA PRO A 7 -9.34 10.32 2.45
C PRO A 7 -8.86 11.53 1.64
N PRO A 8 -8.33 11.33 0.44
CA PRO A 8 -7.82 12.43 -0.37
C PRO A 8 -8.96 13.30 -0.90
N GLN A 9 -8.64 14.56 -1.14
CA GLN A 9 -9.55 15.45 -1.86
C GLN A 9 -9.66 15.02 -3.32
N LEU A 10 -10.89 14.88 -3.82
CA LEU A 10 -11.15 14.52 -5.21
C LEU A 10 -10.97 15.73 -6.13
N PRO A 11 -10.30 15.57 -7.28
CA PRO A 11 -10.30 16.59 -8.32
C PRO A 11 -11.71 16.77 -8.90
N PRO A 12 -12.10 17.99 -9.31
CA PRO A 12 -13.36 18.20 -10.01
C PRO A 12 -13.39 17.48 -11.34
N VAL A 13 -14.50 16.80 -11.62
CA VAL A 13 -14.73 16.10 -12.90
C VAL A 13 -16.04 16.61 -13.52
N VAL A 14 -16.04 16.80 -14.83
CA VAL A 14 -17.17 17.35 -15.57
C VAL A 14 -17.43 16.52 -16.83
N ALA A 15 -18.68 16.14 -17.04
CA ALA A 15 -19.14 15.53 -18.30
C ALA A 15 -19.31 16.65 -19.34
N SER A 16 -18.64 16.52 -20.49
CA SER A 16 -18.66 17.52 -21.55
C SER A 16 -18.31 16.90 -22.91
N ALA A 17 -18.91 17.43 -23.98
CA ALA A 17 -18.60 17.01 -25.34
C ALA A 17 -17.16 17.33 -25.79
N GLY A 18 -16.55 18.37 -25.19
CA GLY A 18 -15.17 18.82 -25.42
C GLY A 18 -14.54 19.34 -24.14
N PRO A 19 -13.28 19.79 -24.20
CA PRO A 19 -12.58 20.37 -23.05
C PRO A 19 -13.35 21.56 -22.47
N PRO A 20 -13.75 21.54 -21.18
CA PRO A 20 -14.49 22.65 -20.55
C PRO A 20 -13.64 23.91 -20.49
N ALA A 21 -14.17 25.06 -20.97
CA ALA A 21 -13.46 26.34 -20.97
C ALA A 21 -13.14 26.88 -19.57
N ALA A 22 -13.87 26.46 -18.55
CA ALA A 22 -13.65 26.84 -17.15
C ALA A 22 -12.45 26.12 -16.50
N MET A 23 -11.90 25.07 -17.12
CA MET A 23 -10.74 24.32 -16.62
C MET A 23 -9.45 24.91 -17.19
N ARG A 24 -8.44 25.15 -16.33
CA ARG A 24 -7.12 25.64 -16.77
C ARG A 24 -6.35 24.62 -17.62
N SER A 25 -6.42 23.35 -17.23
CA SER A 25 -5.70 22.26 -17.88
C SER A 25 -6.59 21.01 -17.93
N PRO A 26 -7.63 21.00 -18.79
CA PRO A 26 -8.57 19.89 -18.86
C PRO A 26 -7.89 18.62 -19.37
N VAL A 27 -7.90 17.56 -18.56
CA VAL A 27 -7.41 16.24 -18.91
C VAL A 27 -8.60 15.33 -19.15
N ARG A 28 -8.65 14.67 -20.31
CA ARG A 28 -9.68 13.69 -20.60
C ARG A 28 -9.41 12.41 -19.83
N VAL A 29 -10.27 12.09 -18.84
CA VAL A 29 -10.11 10.93 -17.93
C VAL A 29 -10.92 9.71 -18.36
N LEU A 30 -12.11 9.96 -18.95
CA LEU A 30 -12.96 8.98 -19.64
C LEU A 30 -13.56 9.59 -20.92
N ARG A 31 -14.25 8.78 -21.72
CA ARG A 31 -14.94 9.29 -22.91
C ARG A 31 -16.02 10.30 -22.48
N GLY A 32 -15.89 11.53 -22.93
CA GLY A 32 -16.83 12.61 -22.60
C GLY A 32 -16.73 13.10 -21.15
N ILE A 33 -15.66 12.79 -20.42
CA ILE A 33 -15.44 13.29 -19.05
C ILE A 33 -14.03 13.84 -18.93
N TYR A 34 -13.94 15.05 -18.39
CA TYR A 34 -12.71 15.80 -18.18
C TYR A 34 -12.50 16.13 -16.72
N ALA A 35 -11.24 16.26 -16.30
CA ALA A 35 -10.85 16.67 -14.96
C ALA A 35 -9.79 17.76 -15.03
N ASP A 36 -9.77 18.65 -14.05
CA ASP A 36 -8.67 19.57 -13.79
C ASP A 36 -7.82 18.99 -12.65
N ILE A 37 -6.68 18.41 -13.02
CA ILE A 37 -5.78 17.77 -12.05
C ILE A 37 -4.67 18.70 -11.56
N GLY A 38 -4.55 19.91 -12.13
CA GLY A 38 -3.53 20.90 -11.75
C GLY A 38 -2.09 20.37 -11.95
N ALA A 39 -1.85 19.55 -12.98
CA ALA A 39 -0.60 18.81 -13.16
C ALA A 39 0.64 19.69 -13.33
N GLN A 40 0.47 20.95 -13.78
CA GLN A 40 1.57 21.89 -14.04
C GLN A 40 2.25 22.37 -12.77
N ASP A 41 1.50 22.43 -11.66
CA ASP A 41 1.94 23.02 -10.40
C ASP A 41 2.33 21.96 -9.36
N LEU A 42 2.23 20.67 -9.71
CA LEU A 42 2.38 19.56 -8.76
C LEU A 42 3.58 18.67 -9.05
N PRO A 43 4.20 18.09 -8.02
CA PRO A 43 5.13 16.97 -8.20
C PRO A 43 4.44 15.83 -8.94
N ARG A 44 5.19 15.12 -9.80
CA ARG A 44 4.64 14.08 -10.66
C ARG A 44 3.82 13.02 -9.92
N TRP A 45 4.30 12.57 -8.77
CA TRP A 45 3.58 11.56 -7.97
C TRP A 45 2.20 12.03 -7.48
N GLU A 46 2.08 13.34 -7.21
CA GLU A 46 0.81 13.96 -6.82
C GLU A 46 -0.13 14.09 -8.04
N ALA A 47 0.39 14.50 -9.19
CA ALA A 47 -0.37 14.56 -10.44
C ALA A 47 -0.89 13.16 -10.84
N ASP A 48 -0.06 12.11 -10.75
CA ASP A 48 -0.44 10.72 -11.02
C ASP A 48 -1.57 10.26 -10.07
N LYS A 49 -1.48 10.61 -8.78
CA LYS A 49 -2.51 10.31 -7.78
C LYS A 49 -3.82 11.04 -8.09
N ARG A 50 -3.76 12.34 -8.38
CA ARG A 50 -4.96 13.14 -8.74
C ARG A 50 -5.62 12.63 -10.01
N LEU A 51 -4.84 12.28 -11.04
CA LEU A 51 -5.34 11.65 -12.25
C LEU A 51 -6.11 10.36 -11.95
N SER A 52 -5.54 9.50 -11.12
CA SER A 52 -6.18 8.22 -10.73
C SER A 52 -7.46 8.45 -9.91
N LEU A 53 -7.48 9.42 -9.01
CA LEU A 53 -8.71 9.82 -8.28
C LEU A 53 -9.78 10.39 -9.21
N ALA A 54 -9.40 11.24 -10.19
CA ALA A 54 -10.32 11.76 -11.19
C ALA A 54 -10.93 10.64 -12.05
N ARG A 55 -10.13 9.64 -12.44
CA ARG A 55 -10.62 8.45 -13.14
C ARG A 55 -11.62 7.64 -12.30
N CYS A 56 -11.40 7.52 -10.98
CA CYS A 56 -12.34 6.88 -10.06
C CYS A 56 -13.68 7.62 -10.01
N ALA A 57 -13.66 8.94 -9.83
CA ALA A 57 -14.87 9.77 -9.83
C ALA A 57 -15.61 9.70 -11.17
N ALA A 58 -14.89 9.81 -12.29
CA ALA A 58 -15.44 9.70 -13.63
C ALA A 58 -16.09 8.33 -13.89
N ALA A 59 -15.51 7.24 -13.38
CA ALA A 59 -16.08 5.91 -13.52
C ALA A 59 -17.42 5.77 -12.80
N CYS A 60 -17.57 6.38 -11.61
CA CYS A 60 -18.84 6.42 -10.90
C CYS A 60 -19.93 7.20 -11.66
N LEU A 61 -19.53 8.25 -12.39
CA LEU A 61 -20.48 9.02 -13.22
C LEU A 61 -20.87 8.28 -14.51
N GLN A 62 -19.92 7.57 -15.14
CA GLN A 62 -20.15 6.93 -16.45
C GLN A 62 -20.82 5.57 -16.34
N VAL A 63 -20.54 4.79 -15.29
CA VAL A 63 -21.08 3.43 -15.13
C VAL A 63 -22.28 3.48 -14.21
N GLU A 64 -23.46 3.78 -14.76
CA GLU A 64 -24.73 3.92 -14.01
C GLU A 64 -25.06 2.67 -13.18
N SER A 65 -24.69 1.47 -13.67
CA SER A 65 -24.88 0.21 -12.96
C SER A 65 -23.82 -0.05 -11.86
N ALA A 66 -22.83 0.82 -11.70
CA ALA A 66 -21.81 0.65 -10.68
C ALA A 66 -22.41 0.77 -9.28
N ARG A 67 -22.16 -0.24 -8.44
CA ARG A 67 -22.57 -0.23 -7.04
C ARG A 67 -21.60 0.54 -6.18
N CYS A 68 -20.30 0.37 -6.43
CA CYS A 68 -19.22 1.07 -5.75
C CYS A 68 -17.89 0.83 -6.48
N LEU A 69 -16.89 1.63 -6.13
CA LEU A 69 -15.47 1.34 -6.40
C LEU A 69 -14.99 0.19 -5.52
N SER A 70 -14.01 -0.57 -6.00
CA SER A 70 -13.41 -1.69 -5.27
C SER A 70 -11.90 -1.80 -5.53
N HIS A 71 -11.22 -2.73 -4.86
CA HIS A 71 -9.79 -3.00 -5.05
C HIS A 71 -8.93 -1.74 -4.93
N GLU A 72 -7.99 -1.53 -5.85
CA GLU A 72 -7.07 -0.39 -5.86
C GLU A 72 -7.79 0.96 -5.93
N SER A 73 -8.94 1.02 -6.62
CA SER A 73 -9.74 2.25 -6.70
C SER A 73 -10.35 2.62 -5.35
N ALA A 74 -10.92 1.65 -4.63
CA ALA A 74 -11.39 1.88 -3.27
C ALA A 74 -10.24 2.19 -2.32
N ALA A 75 -9.11 1.46 -2.44
CA ALA A 75 -7.90 1.72 -1.66
C ALA A 75 -7.41 3.16 -1.86
N LEU A 76 -7.35 3.64 -3.11
CA LEU A 76 -6.94 5.00 -3.43
C LEU A 76 -7.87 6.06 -2.80
N VAL A 77 -9.19 5.86 -2.90
CA VAL A 77 -10.19 6.78 -2.33
C VAL A 77 -10.19 6.75 -0.80
N HIS A 78 -9.86 5.62 -0.18
CA HIS A 78 -9.61 5.53 1.27
C HIS A 78 -8.27 6.15 1.70
N GLY A 79 -7.39 6.53 0.78
CA GLY A 79 -6.04 7.00 1.07
C GLY A 79 -5.07 5.88 1.44
N LEU A 80 -5.40 4.61 1.19
CA LEU A 80 -4.52 3.48 1.45
C LEU A 80 -3.32 3.46 0.51
N TRP A 81 -2.27 2.75 0.91
CA TRP A 81 -1.05 2.66 0.13
C TRP A 81 -1.20 1.75 -1.07
N LEU A 82 -0.71 2.22 -2.20
CA LEU A 82 -0.59 1.46 -3.44
C LEU A 82 0.86 1.48 -3.90
N ARG A 83 1.37 0.34 -4.37
CA ARG A 83 2.67 0.29 -5.04
C ARG A 83 2.60 0.91 -6.43
N GLU A 84 1.53 0.62 -7.16
CA GLU A 84 1.27 1.18 -8.48
C GLU A 84 0.70 2.60 -8.37
N ARG A 85 1.29 3.55 -9.08
CA ARG A 85 0.88 4.96 -9.03
C ARG A 85 -0.35 5.28 -9.86
N GLU A 86 -0.51 4.58 -10.99
CA GLU A 86 -1.64 4.72 -11.89
C GLU A 86 -2.35 3.37 -12.04
N PRO A 87 -3.08 2.90 -11.01
CA PRO A 87 -3.77 1.63 -11.07
C PRO A 87 -4.94 1.65 -12.04
N ASP A 88 -5.40 0.47 -12.43
CA ASP A 88 -6.68 0.33 -13.15
C ASP A 88 -7.85 0.79 -12.26
N VAL A 89 -8.90 1.30 -12.90
CA VAL A 89 -10.12 1.67 -12.18
C VAL A 89 -11.04 0.45 -12.08
N SER A 90 -11.41 0.05 -10.86
CA SER A 90 -12.27 -1.10 -10.62
C SER A 90 -13.62 -0.67 -10.03
N VAL A 91 -14.72 -1.01 -10.72
CA VAL A 91 -16.09 -0.81 -10.24
C VAL A 91 -16.80 -2.16 -10.09
N VAL A 92 -17.63 -2.30 -9.06
CA VAL A 92 -18.48 -3.48 -8.87
C VAL A 92 -19.81 -3.25 -9.58
N VAL A 93 -20.22 -4.23 -10.41
CA VAL A 93 -21.48 -4.23 -11.13
C VAL A 93 -22.36 -5.42 -10.70
N PRO A 94 -23.72 -5.29 -10.76
CA PRO A 94 -24.64 -6.30 -10.24
C PRO A 94 -24.73 -7.57 -11.09
N SER A 95 -24.34 -7.49 -12.36
CA SER A 95 -24.38 -8.62 -13.31
C SER A 95 -23.08 -8.75 -14.06
N SER A 96 -22.85 -9.92 -14.67
CA SER A 96 -21.67 -10.17 -15.50
C SER A 96 -21.66 -9.23 -16.71
N PRO A 97 -20.61 -8.39 -16.86
CA PRO A 97 -20.57 -7.42 -17.94
C PRO A 97 -20.10 -8.07 -19.25
N HIS A 98 -20.74 -7.68 -20.38
CA HIS A 98 -20.28 -8.10 -21.71
C HIS A 98 -18.89 -7.58 -22.04
N HIS A 99 -18.55 -6.37 -21.55
CA HIS A 99 -17.25 -5.73 -21.72
C HIS A 99 -16.63 -5.47 -20.35
N PRO A 100 -15.92 -6.46 -19.76
CA PRO A 100 -15.33 -6.33 -18.43
C PRO A 100 -14.19 -5.32 -18.37
N HIS A 101 -13.52 -5.05 -19.49
CA HIS A 101 -12.38 -4.15 -19.60
C HIS A 101 -12.64 -3.08 -20.67
N GLN A 102 -12.28 -1.82 -20.33
CA GLN A 102 -12.32 -0.68 -21.25
C GLN A 102 -11.03 0.12 -21.06
N LYS A 103 -10.25 0.32 -22.12
CA LYS A 103 -9.08 1.18 -22.08
C LYS A 103 -9.48 2.61 -21.76
N LEU A 104 -8.75 3.24 -20.84
CA LEU A 104 -8.90 4.64 -20.49
C LEU A 104 -8.06 5.53 -21.42
N PRO A 105 -8.45 6.80 -21.62
CA PRO A 105 -7.61 7.77 -22.29
C PRO A 105 -6.22 7.83 -21.66
N LEU A 106 -5.19 7.96 -22.50
CA LEU A 106 -3.81 8.09 -22.07
C LEU A 106 -3.43 9.57 -22.16
N PRO A 107 -3.42 10.32 -21.05
CA PRO A 107 -2.99 11.71 -21.05
C PRO A 107 -1.49 11.84 -21.38
N ALA A 108 -1.09 13.01 -21.88
CA ALA A 108 0.31 13.30 -22.07
C ALA A 108 1.08 13.15 -20.76
N GLY A 109 2.18 12.41 -20.80
CA GLY A 109 3.00 12.13 -19.64
C GLY A 109 2.55 10.97 -18.72
N ALA A 110 1.42 10.31 -19.00
CA ALA A 110 1.06 9.08 -18.28
C ALA A 110 2.09 7.96 -18.55
N ARG A 111 2.36 7.16 -17.52
CA ARG A 111 3.41 6.13 -17.59
C ARG A 111 2.96 4.87 -18.30
N ARG A 112 1.69 4.51 -18.14
CA ARG A 112 1.09 3.31 -18.73
C ARG A 112 -0.39 3.53 -19.05
N PRO A 113 -0.95 2.76 -20.01
CA PRO A 113 -2.39 2.72 -20.19
C PRO A 113 -3.05 2.10 -18.95
N ALA A 114 -4.07 2.78 -18.41
CA ALA A 114 -4.95 2.22 -17.41
C ALA A 114 -6.25 1.72 -18.05
N SER A 115 -6.98 0.86 -17.35
CA SER A 115 -8.25 0.32 -17.81
C SER A 115 -9.35 0.51 -16.76
N LEU A 116 -10.57 0.71 -17.20
CA LEU A 116 -11.76 0.55 -16.38
C LEU A 116 -12.15 -0.93 -16.37
N ARG A 117 -12.17 -1.53 -15.18
CA ARG A 117 -12.56 -2.92 -14.94
C ARG A 117 -13.94 -2.97 -14.28
N ARG A 118 -14.90 -3.60 -14.94
CA ARG A 118 -16.21 -3.90 -14.37
C ARG A 118 -16.16 -5.29 -13.76
N ARG A 119 -16.31 -5.36 -12.45
CA ARG A 119 -16.18 -6.61 -11.68
C ARG A 119 -17.56 -7.08 -11.22
N HIS A 120 -17.95 -8.28 -11.58
CA HIS A 120 -19.13 -8.93 -11.01
C HIS A 120 -18.74 -9.64 -9.73
N LEU A 121 -19.08 -9.06 -8.57
CA LEU A 121 -18.77 -9.58 -7.26
C LEU A 121 -19.99 -9.55 -6.37
N THR A 122 -20.17 -10.60 -5.55
CA THR A 122 -21.15 -10.58 -4.47
C THR A 122 -20.67 -9.61 -3.39
N LEU A 123 -21.41 -8.51 -3.23
CA LEU A 123 -21.07 -7.44 -2.30
C LEU A 123 -22.31 -7.04 -1.49
N PRO A 124 -22.43 -7.51 -0.23
CA PRO A 124 -23.50 -7.08 0.67
C PRO A 124 -23.49 -5.57 0.91
N ARG A 125 -24.64 -4.99 1.20
CA ARG A 125 -24.72 -3.52 1.50
C ARG A 125 -23.80 -3.07 2.64
N LYS A 126 -23.63 -3.91 3.66
CA LYS A 126 -22.71 -3.63 4.80
C LYS A 126 -21.25 -3.48 4.41
N ASP A 127 -20.86 -4.00 3.24
CA ASP A 127 -19.50 -3.92 2.71
C ASP A 127 -19.31 -2.71 1.78
N ILE A 128 -20.31 -1.82 1.67
CA ILE A 128 -20.26 -0.58 0.90
C ILE A 128 -20.37 0.60 1.87
N THR A 129 -19.56 1.62 1.65
CA THR A 129 -19.58 2.89 2.38
C THR A 129 -19.41 4.05 1.41
N THR A 130 -19.46 5.26 1.91
CA THR A 130 -19.20 6.49 1.13
C THR A 130 -17.97 7.17 1.67
N VAL A 131 -17.02 7.50 0.79
CA VAL A 131 -15.81 8.26 1.11
C VAL A 131 -15.64 9.36 0.09
N SER A 132 -15.47 10.60 0.55
CA SER A 132 -15.37 11.79 -0.31
C SER A 132 -16.52 11.87 -1.35
N GLY A 133 -17.73 11.45 -0.99
CA GLY A 133 -18.91 11.45 -1.86
C GLY A 133 -18.99 10.28 -2.87
N LEU A 134 -17.99 9.40 -2.92
CA LEU A 134 -18.00 8.24 -3.81
C LEU A 134 -18.40 6.96 -3.06
N PRO A 135 -19.25 6.09 -3.65
CA PRO A 135 -19.51 4.77 -3.11
C PRO A 135 -18.27 3.88 -3.29
N VAL A 136 -17.78 3.30 -2.20
CA VAL A 136 -16.58 2.45 -2.18
C VAL A 136 -16.82 1.21 -1.32
N SER A 137 -16.10 0.11 -1.57
CA SER A 137 -16.05 -1.00 -0.62
C SER A 137 -15.40 -0.56 0.70
N THR A 138 -15.87 -1.11 1.84
CA THR A 138 -15.28 -0.81 3.17
C THR A 138 -13.79 -1.16 3.23
N LEU A 139 -13.04 -0.58 4.18
CA LEU A 139 -11.61 -0.84 4.36
C LEU A 139 -11.28 -2.34 4.39
N GLY A 140 -12.00 -3.11 5.24
CA GLY A 140 -11.77 -4.54 5.36
C GLY A 140 -12.09 -5.30 4.08
N ARG A 141 -13.18 -4.93 3.39
CA ARG A 141 -13.55 -5.55 2.11
C ARG A 141 -12.54 -5.21 1.01
N THR A 142 -12.08 -3.97 0.95
CA THR A 142 -11.04 -3.53 0.00
C THR A 142 -9.76 -4.32 0.19
N ALA A 143 -9.28 -4.46 1.43
CA ALA A 143 -8.08 -5.23 1.75
C ALA A 143 -8.22 -6.70 1.31
N VAL A 144 -9.37 -7.33 1.60
CA VAL A 144 -9.64 -8.73 1.23
C VAL A 144 -9.69 -8.89 -0.29
N ASP A 145 -10.42 -8.04 -1.01
CA ASP A 145 -10.50 -8.14 -2.47
C ASP A 145 -9.13 -7.94 -3.14
N CYS A 146 -8.31 -7.00 -2.66
CA CYS A 146 -6.93 -6.82 -3.13
C CYS A 146 -6.08 -8.07 -2.83
N ALA A 147 -6.18 -8.66 -1.65
CA ALA A 147 -5.42 -9.86 -1.28
C ALA A 147 -5.75 -11.06 -2.18
N PHE A 148 -7.01 -11.17 -2.64
CA PHE A 148 -7.43 -12.23 -3.57
C PHE A 148 -6.95 -11.99 -5.01
N ASP A 149 -7.02 -10.77 -5.51
CA ASP A 149 -6.96 -10.50 -6.94
C ASP A 149 -5.66 -9.82 -7.41
N LEU A 150 -4.87 -9.26 -6.49
CA LEU A 150 -3.57 -8.69 -6.80
C LEU A 150 -2.42 -9.64 -6.44
N PRO A 151 -1.25 -9.51 -7.07
CA PRO A 151 -0.03 -10.16 -6.60
C PRO A 151 0.24 -9.84 -5.12
N ALA A 152 0.88 -10.76 -4.39
CA ALA A 152 1.10 -10.60 -2.96
C ALA A 152 1.87 -9.32 -2.61
N HIS A 153 2.92 -8.98 -3.38
CA HIS A 153 3.73 -7.78 -3.19
C HIS A 153 2.98 -6.46 -3.45
N ASP A 154 1.90 -6.47 -4.23
CA ASP A 154 1.03 -5.31 -4.42
C ASP A 154 -0.04 -5.23 -3.32
N SER A 155 -0.64 -6.39 -3.01
CA SER A 155 -1.74 -6.45 -2.06
C SER A 155 -1.31 -6.20 -0.62
N VAL A 156 -0.07 -6.53 -0.24
CA VAL A 156 0.45 -6.28 1.12
C VAL A 156 0.40 -4.81 1.50
N CYS A 157 0.74 -3.90 0.58
CA CYS A 157 0.68 -2.46 0.82
C CYS A 157 -0.76 -2.03 1.20
N VAL A 158 -1.76 -2.54 0.47
CA VAL A 158 -3.17 -2.26 0.75
C VAL A 158 -3.62 -2.89 2.07
N VAL A 159 -3.26 -4.16 2.31
CA VAL A 159 -3.68 -4.88 3.52
C VAL A 159 -3.08 -4.27 4.77
N GLU A 160 -1.80 -3.92 4.77
CA GLU A 160 -1.12 -3.31 5.93
C GLU A 160 -1.64 -1.91 6.22
N SER A 161 -1.80 -1.06 5.19
CA SER A 161 -2.39 0.26 5.38
C SER A 161 -3.85 0.21 5.85
N ALA A 162 -4.64 -0.77 5.38
CA ALA A 162 -6.00 -0.99 5.86
C ALA A 162 -6.01 -1.46 7.34
N LEU A 163 -5.14 -2.41 7.71
CA LEU A 163 -4.95 -2.82 9.11
C LEU A 163 -4.56 -1.63 9.99
N ARG A 164 -3.62 -0.78 9.52
CA ARG A 164 -3.19 0.43 10.21
C ARG A 164 -4.37 1.39 10.40
N ALA A 165 -5.17 1.63 9.36
CA ALA A 165 -6.35 2.50 9.43
C ALA A 165 -7.43 1.97 10.40
N ILE A 166 -7.65 0.65 10.46
CA ILE A 166 -8.61 0.00 11.34
C ILE A 166 -8.11 -0.02 12.78
N ALA A 167 -6.89 -0.49 13.03
CA ALA A 167 -6.36 -0.73 14.36
C ALA A 167 -5.77 0.50 15.03
N ARG A 168 -5.36 1.52 14.25
CA ARG A 168 -4.72 2.75 14.71
C ARG A 168 -3.63 2.49 15.75
N PRO A 169 -2.54 1.77 15.37
CA PRO A 169 -1.47 1.45 16.31
C PRO A 169 -0.66 2.67 16.69
N SER A 170 -0.05 2.61 17.88
CA SER A 170 0.97 3.55 18.34
C SER A 170 2.21 2.76 18.74
N ARG A 171 3.37 3.09 18.17
CA ARG A 171 4.65 2.47 18.54
C ARG A 171 5.06 2.75 19.97
N TYR A 172 4.55 3.84 20.57
CA TYR A 172 4.77 4.19 21.98
C TYR A 172 3.88 3.38 22.94
N GLN A 173 2.80 2.77 22.45
CA GLN A 173 1.86 1.95 23.22
C GLN A 173 1.74 0.56 22.59
N TYR A 174 2.88 -0.07 22.33
CA TYR A 174 2.98 -1.27 21.52
C TYR A 174 2.05 -2.41 22.00
N SER A 175 2.09 -2.75 23.31
CA SER A 175 1.30 -3.85 23.85
C SER A 175 -0.22 -3.64 23.72
N GLN A 176 -0.69 -2.42 23.93
CA GLN A 176 -2.11 -2.08 23.78
C GLN A 176 -2.51 -2.08 22.28
N SER A 177 -1.64 -1.55 21.42
CA SER A 177 -1.85 -1.53 19.98
C SER A 177 -1.87 -2.94 19.39
N SER A 178 -1.00 -3.84 19.85
CA SER A 178 -0.92 -5.22 19.37
C SER A 178 -2.24 -5.97 19.50
N ARG A 179 -2.97 -5.76 20.60
CA ARG A 179 -4.29 -6.38 20.79
C ARG A 179 -5.31 -5.91 19.74
N ARG A 180 -5.33 -4.59 19.42
CA ARG A 180 -6.22 -4.04 18.39
C ARG A 180 -5.84 -4.53 17.01
N VAL A 181 -4.54 -4.59 16.73
CA VAL A 181 -4.00 -5.11 15.45
C VAL A 181 -4.40 -6.56 15.27
N GLU A 182 -4.25 -7.39 16.31
CA GLU A 182 -4.61 -8.81 16.24
C GLU A 182 -6.12 -9.01 16.03
N ALA A 183 -6.96 -8.24 16.72
CA ALA A 183 -8.41 -8.27 16.51
C ALA A 183 -8.80 -7.87 15.06
N ALA A 184 -8.19 -6.82 14.52
CA ALA A 184 -8.41 -6.41 13.13
C ALA A 184 -7.92 -7.47 12.14
N ARG A 185 -6.77 -8.10 12.38
CA ARG A 185 -6.25 -9.19 11.54
C ARG A 185 -7.18 -10.39 11.54
N HIS A 186 -7.68 -10.81 12.71
CA HIS A 186 -8.66 -11.89 12.82
C HIS A 186 -9.94 -11.60 12.04
N GLN A 187 -10.42 -10.34 12.03
CA GLN A 187 -11.57 -9.95 11.21
C GLN A 187 -11.29 -10.11 9.71
N LEU A 188 -10.10 -9.70 9.23
CA LEU A 188 -9.71 -9.90 7.84
C LEU A 188 -9.54 -11.40 7.50
N GLN A 189 -8.95 -12.20 8.38
CA GLN A 189 -8.81 -13.64 8.20
C GLN A 189 -10.18 -14.33 8.11
N ALA A 190 -11.14 -13.95 8.96
CA ALA A 190 -12.50 -14.44 8.90
C ALA A 190 -13.18 -14.07 7.59
N ALA A 191 -12.98 -12.83 7.10
CA ALA A 191 -13.52 -12.37 5.82
C ALA A 191 -12.89 -13.10 4.62
N VAL A 192 -11.60 -13.41 4.66
CA VAL A 192 -10.92 -14.26 3.65
C VAL A 192 -11.51 -15.68 3.68
N THR A 193 -11.70 -16.25 4.87
CA THR A 193 -12.25 -17.61 5.03
C THR A 193 -13.69 -17.69 4.50
N ALA A 194 -14.50 -16.67 4.74
CA ALA A 194 -15.88 -16.57 4.25
C ALA A 194 -15.99 -16.54 2.71
N GLN A 195 -14.91 -16.17 1.97
CA GLN A 195 -14.86 -16.25 0.51
C GLN A 195 -14.64 -17.69 0.00
N GLY A 196 -14.40 -18.65 0.85
CA GLY A 196 -14.28 -20.07 0.54
C GLY A 196 -13.11 -20.39 -0.41
N ARG A 197 -13.42 -21.13 -1.49
CA ARG A 197 -12.43 -21.60 -2.49
C ARG A 197 -12.22 -20.63 -3.66
N ARG A 198 -12.56 -19.37 -3.52
CA ARG A 198 -12.30 -18.35 -4.54
C ARG A 198 -10.83 -18.42 -5.00
N ALA A 199 -10.58 -18.23 -6.30
CA ALA A 199 -9.22 -18.14 -6.83
C ALA A 199 -8.40 -17.10 -6.02
N GLY A 200 -7.12 -17.38 -5.74
CA GLY A 200 -6.29 -16.53 -4.90
C GLY A 200 -6.41 -16.76 -3.38
N ALA A 201 -7.26 -17.68 -2.90
CA ALA A 201 -7.51 -17.90 -1.48
C ALA A 201 -6.24 -18.26 -0.67
N ARG A 202 -5.28 -19.01 -1.23
CA ARG A 202 -4.01 -19.32 -0.55
C ARG A 202 -3.18 -18.05 -0.36
N ARG A 203 -3.01 -17.27 -1.44
CA ARG A 203 -2.31 -15.99 -1.39
C ARG A 203 -2.96 -15.03 -0.42
N ALA A 204 -4.29 -14.84 -0.48
CA ALA A 204 -5.01 -13.95 0.43
C ALA A 204 -4.78 -14.31 1.90
N ARG A 205 -4.83 -15.62 2.24
CA ARG A 205 -4.52 -16.09 3.59
C ARG A 205 -3.08 -15.80 3.99
N ALA A 206 -2.12 -16.06 3.11
CA ALA A 206 -0.71 -15.82 3.39
C ALA A 206 -0.42 -14.32 3.61
N VAL A 207 -0.95 -13.44 2.74
CA VAL A 207 -0.78 -11.98 2.86
C VAL A 207 -1.40 -11.46 4.16
N VAL A 208 -2.65 -11.83 4.47
CA VAL A 208 -3.32 -11.35 5.69
C VAL A 208 -2.65 -11.90 6.96
N ALA A 209 -2.15 -13.16 6.91
CA ALA A 209 -1.45 -13.77 8.05
C ALA A 209 -0.13 -13.07 8.39
N MET A 210 0.63 -12.64 7.36
CA MET A 210 1.90 -11.97 7.58
C MET A 210 1.78 -10.48 7.88
N ALA A 211 0.69 -9.81 7.45
CA ALA A 211 0.56 -8.37 7.45
C ALA A 211 0.72 -7.75 8.83
N SER A 212 1.37 -6.59 8.89
CA SER A 212 1.55 -5.77 10.08
C SER A 212 0.85 -4.41 9.92
N ALA A 213 0.25 -3.91 10.99
CA ALA A 213 -0.27 -2.54 11.00
C ALA A 213 0.78 -1.52 11.47
N PHE A 214 1.97 -1.97 11.85
CA PHE A 214 3.04 -1.09 12.34
C PHE A 214 3.93 -0.55 11.22
N THR A 215 3.88 -1.08 10.01
CA THR A 215 4.51 -0.46 8.84
C THR A 215 3.92 0.93 8.61
N GLU A 216 4.72 1.88 8.16
CA GLU A 216 4.33 3.30 8.04
C GLU A 216 4.38 3.83 6.61
N SER A 217 4.82 2.99 5.65
CA SER A 217 4.89 3.34 4.24
C SER A 217 4.71 2.13 3.32
N PRO A 218 4.36 2.34 2.03
CA PRO A 218 4.29 1.25 1.06
C PRO A 218 5.65 0.58 0.80
N GLY A 219 6.74 1.31 0.97
CA GLY A 219 8.09 0.74 0.82
C GLY A 219 8.46 -0.19 1.96
N GLU A 220 8.12 0.16 3.20
CA GLU A 220 8.25 -0.73 4.36
C GLU A 220 7.40 -1.99 4.19
N SER A 221 6.15 -1.86 3.73
CA SER A 221 5.29 -3.02 3.43
C SER A 221 5.91 -3.94 2.39
N LEU A 222 6.56 -3.38 1.36
CA LEU A 222 7.22 -4.16 0.32
C LEU A 222 8.48 -4.88 0.86
N LEU A 223 9.26 -4.22 1.72
CA LEU A 223 10.40 -4.84 2.41
C LEU A 223 9.92 -5.98 3.32
N HIS A 224 8.89 -5.74 4.12
CA HIS A 224 8.26 -6.74 4.98
C HIS A 224 7.75 -7.95 4.17
N TRP A 225 7.05 -7.71 3.05
CA TRP A 225 6.67 -8.79 2.14
C TRP A 225 7.87 -9.63 1.70
N LEU A 226 8.96 -9.00 1.27
CA LEU A 226 10.11 -9.72 0.74
C LEU A 226 10.78 -10.59 1.80
N VAL A 227 11.00 -10.04 3.00
CA VAL A 227 11.54 -10.79 4.15
C VAL A 227 10.68 -12.03 4.46
N ARG A 228 9.36 -11.84 4.52
CA ARG A 228 8.41 -12.93 4.79
C ARG A 228 8.31 -13.92 3.64
N ALA A 229 8.35 -13.45 2.40
CA ALA A 229 8.32 -14.29 1.20
C ALA A 229 9.58 -15.16 1.05
N LEU A 230 10.73 -14.69 1.54
CA LEU A 230 11.97 -15.45 1.61
C LEU A 230 11.93 -16.53 2.71
N GLY A 231 10.98 -16.48 3.64
CA GLY A 231 10.88 -17.41 4.76
C GLY A 231 11.92 -17.14 5.86
N LEU A 232 12.39 -15.91 5.96
CA LEU A 232 13.26 -15.46 7.04
C LEU A 232 12.47 -15.34 8.37
N PRO A 233 13.16 -15.33 9.53
CA PRO A 233 12.53 -15.10 10.82
C PRO A 233 11.64 -13.86 10.81
N THR A 234 10.54 -13.90 11.54
CA THR A 234 9.59 -12.77 11.62
C THR A 234 10.25 -11.58 12.30
N PRO A 235 10.35 -10.40 11.64
CA PRO A 235 10.92 -9.21 12.26
C PRO A 235 9.97 -8.64 13.32
N ARG A 236 10.54 -7.85 14.24
CA ARG A 236 9.79 -6.93 15.08
C ARG A 236 9.71 -5.58 14.35
N ILE A 237 8.49 -5.21 13.95
CA ILE A 237 8.26 -3.96 13.21
C ILE A 237 8.18 -2.81 14.20
N GLN A 238 8.87 -1.69 13.91
CA GLN A 238 8.89 -0.46 14.73
C GLN A 238 9.22 -0.75 16.21
N MET A 239 10.17 -1.68 16.46
CA MET A 239 10.60 -2.02 17.80
C MET A 239 11.35 -0.86 18.45
N ALA A 240 11.00 -0.49 19.70
CA ALA A 240 11.74 0.51 20.45
C ALA A 240 13.13 0.00 20.83
N ILE A 241 14.16 0.71 20.43
CA ILE A 241 15.56 0.50 20.86
C ILE A 241 15.96 1.71 21.70
N THR A 242 16.32 1.47 22.96
CA THR A 242 16.70 2.52 23.91
C THR A 242 18.20 2.72 23.90
N ASP A 243 18.66 3.92 23.56
CA ASP A 243 20.02 4.38 23.84
C ASP A 243 20.02 5.02 25.23
N VAL A 244 20.47 4.26 26.22
CA VAL A 244 20.49 4.71 27.61
C VAL A 244 21.51 5.83 27.85
N HIS A 245 22.57 5.91 27.05
CA HIS A 245 23.63 6.94 27.20
C HIS A 245 23.16 8.33 26.77
N HIS A 246 22.26 8.39 25.76
CA HIS A 246 21.74 9.65 25.24
C HIS A 246 20.27 9.86 25.53
N SER A 247 19.63 8.98 26.30
CA SER A 247 18.18 8.99 26.62
C SER A 247 17.32 9.12 25.37
N ARG A 248 17.67 8.39 24.30
CA ARG A 248 16.97 8.41 23.01
C ARG A 248 16.30 7.08 22.70
N LEU A 249 15.16 7.14 22.02
CA LEU A 249 14.46 5.99 21.48
C LEU A 249 14.56 6.00 19.95
N TYR A 250 14.93 4.85 19.39
CA TYR A 250 14.94 4.61 17.95
C TYR A 250 13.90 3.55 17.58
N PHE A 251 13.29 3.70 16.44
CA PHE A 251 12.26 2.80 15.93
C PHE A 251 12.62 2.38 14.50
N PRO A 252 13.45 1.34 14.31
CA PRO A 252 13.75 0.81 12.99
C PRO A 252 12.52 0.15 12.37
N ASP A 253 12.44 0.16 11.03
CA ASP A 253 11.30 -0.44 10.32
C ASP A 253 11.19 -1.92 10.64
N GLU A 254 12.29 -2.65 10.55
CA GLU A 254 12.38 -4.08 10.89
C GLU A 254 13.59 -4.36 11.77
N ALA A 255 13.41 -5.16 12.80
CA ALA A 255 14.46 -5.57 13.73
C ALA A 255 14.43 -7.06 14.03
N TRP A 256 15.61 -7.67 14.08
CA TRP A 256 15.85 -9.02 14.59
C TRP A 256 16.85 -8.96 15.75
N PRO A 257 16.38 -8.81 16.99
CA PRO A 257 17.23 -8.67 18.17
C PRO A 257 18.18 -9.84 18.37
N GLU A 258 17.74 -11.04 18.03
CA GLU A 258 18.48 -12.29 18.17
C GLU A 258 19.75 -12.30 17.31
N TYR A 259 19.73 -11.57 16.18
CA TYR A 259 20.85 -11.46 15.22
C TYR A 259 21.50 -10.08 15.21
N ARG A 260 20.99 -9.13 16.00
CA ARG A 260 21.43 -7.73 15.99
C ARG A 260 21.37 -7.11 14.58
N VAL A 261 20.32 -7.41 13.84
CA VAL A 261 20.08 -6.94 12.47
C VAL A 261 18.90 -5.98 12.43
N LEU A 262 19.08 -4.89 11.69
CA LEU A 262 18.03 -3.94 11.32
C LEU A 262 17.96 -3.82 9.82
N ALA A 263 16.73 -3.73 9.28
CA ALA A 263 16.46 -3.38 7.90
C ALA A 263 15.53 -2.16 7.86
N GLU A 264 15.86 -1.20 7.03
CA GLU A 264 15.13 0.05 6.90
C GLU A 264 14.83 0.35 5.44
N PHE A 265 13.64 0.87 5.17
CA PHE A 265 13.28 1.34 3.85
C PHE A 265 13.42 2.86 3.76
N ASP A 266 14.39 3.33 2.99
CA ASP A 266 14.58 4.76 2.73
C ASP A 266 13.83 5.15 1.45
N GLY A 267 12.65 5.72 1.60
CA GLY A 267 11.73 6.06 0.51
C GLY A 267 12.21 7.16 -0.43
N ARG A 268 12.95 8.09 0.05
CA ARG A 268 13.78 9.12 -0.60
C ARG A 268 14.54 9.84 0.50
N ILE A 269 15.80 10.05 0.30
CA ILE A 269 16.63 10.86 1.19
C ILE A 269 15.94 12.22 1.39
N LYS A 270 15.17 12.34 2.46
CA LYS A 270 14.51 13.59 2.88
C LYS A 270 15.49 14.49 3.68
N TYR A 271 16.77 14.33 3.44
CA TYR A 271 17.75 15.24 4.05
C TYR A 271 17.64 16.59 3.35
N LYS A 272 16.80 17.43 3.90
CA LYS A 272 16.58 18.79 3.39
C LYS A 272 17.63 19.75 3.93
N THR A 273 18.27 19.41 5.05
CA THR A 273 19.23 20.26 5.73
C THR A 273 20.48 19.48 6.15
N PRO A 274 21.64 20.15 6.34
CA PRO A 274 22.84 19.55 6.94
C PRO A 274 22.56 18.96 8.34
N GLU A 275 21.65 19.55 9.10
CA GLU A 275 21.22 19.11 10.43
C GLU A 275 20.52 17.75 10.37
N ASP A 276 19.66 17.51 9.36
CA ASP A 276 19.01 16.20 9.16
C ASP A 276 20.06 15.11 8.92
N LEU A 277 21.07 15.39 8.08
CA LEU A 277 22.18 14.48 7.81
C LEU A 277 23.00 14.18 9.06
N TRP A 278 23.26 15.20 9.88
CA TRP A 278 24.00 15.04 11.11
C TRP A 278 23.25 14.21 12.14
N GLN A 279 21.95 14.45 12.30
CA GLN A 279 21.09 13.65 13.20
C GLN A 279 21.03 12.20 12.77
N GLU A 280 20.92 11.92 11.47
CA GLU A 280 20.91 10.56 10.96
C GLU A 280 22.24 9.85 11.15
N LYS A 281 23.37 10.55 10.96
CA LYS A 281 24.69 10.01 11.26
C LYS A 281 24.83 9.66 12.74
N GLN A 282 24.40 10.55 13.64
CA GLN A 282 24.41 10.28 15.09
C GLN A 282 23.57 9.05 15.44
N ARG A 283 22.38 8.91 14.80
CA ARG A 283 21.50 7.76 14.98
C ARG A 283 22.21 6.47 14.54
N GLN A 284 22.80 6.46 13.36
CA GLN A 284 23.54 5.32 12.84
C GLN A 284 24.73 4.93 13.73
N ASP A 285 25.52 5.91 14.15
CA ASP A 285 26.67 5.70 15.05
C ASP A 285 26.20 5.12 16.40
N ALA A 286 25.08 5.59 16.95
CA ALA A 286 24.52 5.08 18.19
C ALA A 286 24.08 3.61 18.07
N LEU A 287 23.34 3.27 17.03
CA LEU A 287 22.88 1.90 16.78
C LEU A 287 24.06 0.95 16.52
N THR A 288 25.06 1.42 15.76
CA THR A 288 26.30 0.63 15.51
C THR A 288 27.08 0.38 16.78
N ARG A 289 27.24 1.37 17.66
CA ARG A 289 27.88 1.20 18.99
C ARG A 289 27.16 0.20 19.88
N MET A 290 25.83 0.12 19.76
CA MET A 290 25.00 -0.89 20.44
C MET A 290 25.09 -2.28 19.79
N GLY A 291 25.93 -2.45 18.77
CA GLY A 291 26.17 -3.72 18.09
C GLY A 291 25.13 -4.09 17.03
N TRP A 292 24.32 -3.15 16.58
CA TRP A 292 23.37 -3.39 15.51
C TRP A 292 24.01 -3.24 14.13
N ARG A 293 23.71 -4.16 13.22
CA ARG A 293 24.00 -4.02 11.80
C ARG A 293 22.76 -3.46 11.12
N ILE A 294 22.93 -2.40 10.35
CA ILE A 294 21.83 -1.69 9.69
C ILE A 294 22.03 -1.81 8.18
N GLU A 295 21.00 -2.25 7.48
CA GLU A 295 20.96 -2.24 6.03
C GLU A 295 19.76 -1.40 5.55
N ARG A 296 20.00 -0.54 4.54
CA ARG A 296 18.97 0.33 3.98
C ARG A 296 18.64 -0.08 2.56
N PHE A 297 17.35 -0.03 2.26
CA PHE A 297 16.77 -0.39 0.98
C PHE A 297 15.99 0.78 0.41
N ILE A 298 16.06 0.95 -0.91
CA ILE A 298 15.37 2.02 -1.64
C ILE A 298 14.53 1.43 -2.76
N TRP A 299 13.65 2.22 -3.36
CA TRP A 299 12.79 1.77 -4.46
C TRP A 299 13.55 1.15 -5.63
N ALA A 300 14.75 1.66 -5.94
CA ALA A 300 15.57 1.14 -7.03
C ALA A 300 16.03 -0.31 -6.79
N ASP A 301 16.24 -0.72 -5.54
CA ASP A 301 16.67 -2.08 -5.21
C ASP A 301 15.63 -3.13 -5.64
N PHE A 302 14.34 -2.78 -5.61
CA PHE A 302 13.24 -3.66 -6.00
C PHE A 302 13.13 -3.90 -7.52
N THR A 303 13.94 -3.22 -8.33
CA THR A 303 14.05 -3.52 -9.77
C THR A 303 14.90 -4.74 -10.06
N HIS A 304 15.75 -5.19 -9.09
CA HIS A 304 16.67 -6.30 -9.20
C HIS A 304 16.51 -7.25 -8.02
N LEU A 305 15.39 -7.99 -7.99
CA LEU A 305 15.00 -8.83 -6.85
C LEU A 305 16.04 -9.89 -6.46
N ASP A 306 16.80 -10.45 -7.41
CA ASP A 306 17.85 -11.44 -7.09
C ASP A 306 19.00 -10.82 -6.30
N VAL A 307 19.43 -9.61 -6.67
CA VAL A 307 20.46 -8.86 -5.94
C VAL A 307 19.94 -8.47 -4.56
N LEU A 308 18.72 -7.96 -4.50
CA LEU A 308 18.07 -7.55 -3.25
C LEU A 308 17.92 -8.75 -2.29
N ARG A 309 17.49 -9.90 -2.80
CA ARG A 309 17.42 -11.16 -2.06
C ARG A 309 18.77 -11.55 -1.47
N ALA A 310 19.83 -11.53 -2.27
CA ALA A 310 21.18 -11.87 -1.81
C ALA A 310 21.64 -10.92 -0.69
N ARG A 311 21.40 -9.60 -0.83
CA ARG A 311 21.71 -8.59 0.20
C ARG A 311 20.96 -8.86 1.51
N ILE A 312 19.65 -9.14 1.45
CA ILE A 312 18.86 -9.44 2.65
C ILE A 312 19.36 -10.71 3.33
N LEU A 313 19.60 -11.79 2.58
CA LEU A 313 20.10 -13.06 3.13
C LEU A 313 21.48 -12.90 3.79
N SER A 314 22.37 -12.04 3.26
CA SER A 314 23.69 -11.77 3.82
C SER A 314 23.69 -11.07 5.18
N LEU A 315 22.55 -10.50 5.60
CA LEU A 315 22.41 -9.91 6.92
C LEU A 315 22.36 -10.96 8.04
N PHE A 316 22.00 -12.18 7.71
CA PHE A 316 21.81 -13.25 8.68
C PHE A 316 22.98 -14.22 8.71
N PRO A 317 23.18 -14.95 9.83
CA PRO A 317 24.12 -16.06 9.88
C PRO A 317 23.83 -17.08 8.77
N ALA A 318 24.87 -17.72 8.23
CA ALA A 318 24.73 -18.68 7.14
C ALA A 318 23.72 -19.80 7.45
N THR A 319 23.66 -20.25 8.70
CA THR A 319 22.69 -21.25 9.17
C THR A 319 21.24 -20.78 9.01
N VAL A 320 20.94 -19.54 9.30
CA VAL A 320 19.61 -18.93 9.13
C VAL A 320 19.28 -18.74 7.65
N ALA A 321 20.22 -18.17 6.88
CA ALA A 321 20.04 -17.95 5.46
C ALA A 321 19.80 -19.27 4.68
N HIS A 322 20.56 -20.34 4.99
CA HIS A 322 20.39 -21.65 4.38
C HIS A 322 19.12 -22.40 4.83
N SER A 323 18.63 -22.11 6.04
CA SER A 323 17.38 -22.73 6.54
C SER A 323 16.12 -22.01 6.06
N ALA A 324 16.23 -20.80 5.51
CA ALA A 324 15.11 -20.06 4.98
C ALA A 324 14.37 -20.84 3.88
N ARG A 325 13.07 -20.94 3.99
CA ARG A 325 12.21 -21.63 3.00
C ARG A 325 11.22 -20.63 2.41
N PRO A 326 11.34 -20.30 1.11
CA PRO A 326 10.45 -19.38 0.45
C PRO A 326 8.97 -19.78 0.59
N VAL A 327 8.13 -18.83 0.93
CA VAL A 327 6.69 -19.04 1.08
C VAL A 327 6.03 -18.89 -0.28
N ALA A 328 5.77 -20.00 -0.96
CA ALA A 328 5.31 -20.03 -2.35
C ALA A 328 4.05 -19.15 -2.61
N ASP A 329 3.12 -19.10 -1.66
CA ASP A 329 1.88 -18.31 -1.79
C ASP A 329 2.10 -16.79 -1.71
N LEU A 330 3.26 -16.33 -1.24
CA LEU A 330 3.67 -14.91 -1.24
C LEU A 330 4.41 -14.50 -2.54
N TRP A 331 4.78 -15.44 -3.39
CA TRP A 331 5.41 -15.17 -4.69
C TRP A 331 4.42 -15.16 -5.87
N ARG A 332 3.13 -15.34 -5.58
CA ARG A 332 2.04 -15.42 -6.59
C ARG A 332 1.29 -14.11 -6.75
#